data_6c1cb1a99308c61b61438759da139806
#
_entry.id   6c1cb1a99308c61b61438759da139806
#
_cell.length_a   1.000
_cell.length_b   1.000
_cell.length_c   1.000
_cell.angle_alpha   90.00
_cell.angle_beta   90.00
_cell.angle_gamma   90.00
#
_symmetry.space_group_name_H-M   'P 1'
#
loop_
_entity.id
_entity.type
_entity.pdbx_description
1 polymer ?
#
loop_
_entity_poly.entity_id
_entity_poly.type
_entity_poly.pdbx_seq_one_letter_code
_entity_poly.pdbx_strand_id
1 'polypeptide(L)'
;MRLRPLEKKDAPAILEWMKDGEINQFFRFDPDKVTLETVQAFIAGSRGEDHVHYAVADDADAYLGTVSIKNIDREARNGEYAISLRKESHGTGAALFATRGILEIAFRDLGLE
;
A
#
# COMPACT_ATOMS: atom_id res chain seq x y z
N MET A 1 -14.09 7.33 -1.09
CA MET A 1 -12.74 6.72 -0.95
C MET A 1 -11.66 7.74 -1.21
N ARG A 2 -10.54 7.59 -0.55
CA ARG A 2 -9.37 8.45 -0.77
C ARG A 2 -8.09 7.68 -0.50
N LEU A 3 -6.98 8.17 -1.06
CA LEU A 3 -5.63 7.73 -0.68
C LEU A 3 -5.10 8.71 0.35
N ARG A 4 -4.48 8.18 1.40
CA ARG A 4 -3.86 8.98 2.45
C ARG A 4 -2.59 8.29 2.95
N PRO A 5 -1.71 9.00 3.66
CA PRO A 5 -0.55 8.36 4.28
C PRO A 5 -0.99 7.25 5.24
N LEU A 6 -0.15 6.23 5.40
CA LEU A 6 -0.38 5.20 6.41
C LEU A 6 -0.23 5.81 7.79
N GLU A 7 -1.08 5.39 8.73
CA GLU A 7 -1.11 5.89 10.10
C GLU A 7 -1.03 4.73 11.10
N LYS A 8 -0.65 5.03 12.33
CA LYS A 8 -0.54 4.02 13.39
C LYS A 8 -1.85 3.26 13.62
N LYS A 9 -2.98 3.91 13.44
CA LYS A 9 -4.30 3.28 13.58
C LYS A 9 -4.56 2.17 12.55
N ASP A 10 -3.79 2.16 11.46
CA ASP A 10 -3.90 1.14 10.41
C ASP A 10 -3.18 -0.16 10.77
N ALA A 11 -2.35 -0.14 11.82
CA ALA A 11 -1.47 -1.27 12.14
C ALA A 11 -2.19 -2.61 12.30
N PRO A 12 -3.32 -2.72 13.01
CA PRO A 12 -3.99 -4.02 13.14
C PRO A 12 -4.43 -4.61 11.80
N ALA A 13 -4.95 -3.79 10.91
CA ALA A 13 -5.40 -4.22 9.59
C ALA A 13 -4.24 -4.61 8.69
N ILE A 14 -3.13 -3.86 8.78
CA ILE A 14 -1.90 -4.18 8.03
C ILE A 14 -1.31 -5.51 8.51
N LEU A 15 -1.26 -5.72 9.82
CA LEU A 15 -0.79 -6.97 10.39
C LEU A 15 -1.60 -8.16 9.86
N GLU A 16 -2.90 -8.00 9.73
CA GLU A 16 -3.80 -9.02 9.21
C GLU A 16 -3.38 -9.48 7.80
N TRP A 17 -3.19 -8.54 6.85
CA TRP A 17 -2.84 -8.95 5.49
C TRP A 17 -1.38 -9.37 5.35
N MET A 18 -0.48 -8.87 6.17
CA MET A 18 0.92 -9.32 6.16
C MET A 18 1.04 -10.78 6.57
N LYS A 19 0.13 -11.26 7.42
CA LYS A 19 0.08 -12.67 7.82
C LYS A 19 -0.70 -13.54 6.84
N ASP A 20 -1.40 -12.96 5.89
CA ASP A 20 -2.14 -13.69 4.86
C ASP A 20 -1.24 -13.87 3.64
N GLY A 21 -0.77 -15.09 3.40
CA GLY A 21 0.14 -15.40 2.30
C GLY A 21 -0.44 -15.12 0.92
N GLU A 22 -1.77 -15.17 0.76
CA GLU A 22 -2.42 -14.86 -0.51
C GLU A 22 -2.40 -13.36 -0.78
N ILE A 23 -2.68 -12.56 0.26
CA ILE A 23 -2.76 -11.10 0.12
C ILE A 23 -1.38 -10.49 -0.02
N ASN A 24 -0.39 -10.97 0.75
CA ASN A 24 0.93 -10.34 0.78
C ASN A 24 1.89 -10.81 -0.31
N GLN A 25 1.47 -11.64 -1.24
CA GLN A 25 2.36 -12.24 -2.24
C GLN A 25 3.18 -11.22 -3.04
N PHE A 26 2.66 -10.01 -3.25
CA PHE A 26 3.35 -8.95 -3.98
C PHE A 26 4.31 -8.15 -3.10
N PHE A 27 4.23 -8.28 -1.79
CA PHE A 27 5.07 -7.57 -0.84
C PHE A 27 6.19 -8.43 -0.27
N ARG A 28 6.14 -9.74 -0.50
CA ARG A 28 7.19 -10.71 -0.15
C ARG A 28 7.54 -10.77 1.33
N PHE A 29 6.58 -10.52 2.21
CA PHE A 29 6.76 -10.73 3.64
C PHE A 29 6.63 -12.21 3.97
N ASP A 30 7.42 -12.68 4.94
CA ASP A 30 7.25 -14.01 5.52
C ASP A 30 6.14 -13.95 6.57
N PRO A 31 4.95 -14.54 6.32
CA PRO A 31 3.83 -14.42 7.26
C PRO A 31 4.14 -14.93 8.68
N ASP A 32 5.05 -15.90 8.80
CA ASP A 32 5.40 -16.49 10.09
C ASP A 32 6.30 -15.60 10.94
N LYS A 33 6.96 -14.62 10.31
CA LYS A 33 7.90 -13.73 10.97
C LYS A 33 7.37 -12.31 11.20
N VAL A 34 6.16 -12.02 10.71
CA VAL A 34 5.57 -10.70 10.84
C VAL A 34 5.08 -10.47 12.27
N THR A 35 5.49 -9.34 12.85
CA THR A 35 5.07 -8.90 14.18
C THR A 35 4.52 -7.48 14.10
N LEU A 36 3.95 -6.99 15.20
CA LEU A 36 3.50 -5.60 15.29
C LEU A 36 4.66 -4.62 15.04
N GLU A 37 5.87 -4.95 15.48
CA GLU A 37 7.06 -4.15 15.21
C GLU A 37 7.35 -4.07 13.71
N THR A 38 7.18 -5.17 12.97
CA THR A 38 7.32 -5.20 11.52
C THR A 38 6.34 -4.20 10.87
N VAL A 39 5.09 -4.21 11.32
CA VAL A 39 4.05 -3.30 10.80
C VAL A 39 4.40 -1.85 11.11
N GLN A 40 4.84 -1.56 12.32
CA GLN A 40 5.21 -0.20 12.70
C GLN A 40 6.37 0.33 11.88
N ALA A 41 7.37 -0.52 11.60
CA ALA A 41 8.49 -0.17 10.73
C ALA A 41 8.02 0.09 9.30
N PHE A 42 7.09 -0.72 8.80
CA PHE A 42 6.50 -0.54 7.47
C PHE A 42 5.79 0.82 7.36
N ILE A 43 5.00 1.18 8.37
CA ILE A 43 4.29 2.46 8.39
C ILE A 43 5.29 3.62 8.46
N ALA A 44 6.29 3.53 9.34
CA ALA A 44 7.29 4.59 9.50
C ALA A 44 8.11 4.80 8.23
N GLY A 45 8.40 3.72 7.48
CA GLY A 45 9.15 3.77 6.24
C GLY A 45 8.31 3.90 4.99
N SER A 46 7.03 4.25 5.09
CA SER A 46 6.10 4.22 3.96
C SER A 46 6.38 5.26 2.88
N ARG A 47 7.25 6.22 3.13
CA ARG A 47 7.69 7.20 2.14
C ARG A 47 9.20 7.26 2.12
N GLY A 48 9.80 6.51 1.20
CA GLY A 48 11.25 6.50 0.98
C GLY A 48 11.60 7.07 -0.38
N GLU A 49 12.89 7.06 -0.70
CA GLU A 49 13.38 7.54 -2.01
C GLU A 49 12.97 6.64 -3.17
N ASP A 50 12.84 5.35 -2.91
CA ASP A 50 12.58 4.34 -3.94
C ASP A 50 11.23 3.65 -3.78
N HIS A 51 10.38 4.12 -2.85
CA HIS A 51 9.07 3.53 -2.66
C HIS A 51 8.11 4.50 -1.98
N VAL A 52 6.82 4.33 -2.24
CA VAL A 52 5.75 5.00 -1.50
C VAL A 52 4.61 4.01 -1.27
N HIS A 53 4.01 4.08 -0.08
CA HIS A 53 2.85 3.29 0.29
C HIS A 53 1.76 4.22 0.81
N TYR A 54 0.54 4.02 0.31
CA TYR A 54 -0.62 4.82 0.72
C TYR A 54 -1.71 3.90 1.24
N ALA A 55 -2.47 4.39 2.22
CA ALA A 55 -3.70 3.72 2.64
C ALA A 55 -4.82 4.08 1.67
N VAL A 56 -5.64 3.09 1.34
CA VAL A 56 -6.94 3.30 0.70
C VAL A 56 -7.95 3.36 1.82
N ALA A 57 -8.65 4.48 1.96
CA ALA A 57 -9.59 4.71 3.04
C ALA A 57 -10.99 5.01 2.49
N ASP A 58 -12.02 4.59 3.23
CA ASP A 58 -13.40 4.94 2.89
C ASP A 58 -13.76 6.34 3.40
N ASP A 59 -15.01 6.74 3.21
CA ASP A 59 -15.47 8.09 3.61
C ASP A 59 -15.46 8.30 5.12
N ALA A 60 -15.48 7.22 5.91
CA ALA A 60 -15.35 7.25 7.36
C ALA A 60 -13.88 7.13 7.83
N ASP A 61 -12.94 7.15 6.88
CA ASP A 61 -11.50 7.01 7.12
C ASP A 61 -11.08 5.62 7.62
N ALA A 62 -11.91 4.61 7.39
CA ALA A 62 -11.55 3.24 7.70
C ALA A 62 -10.60 2.68 6.65
N TYR A 63 -9.58 1.95 7.12
CA TYR A 63 -8.57 1.35 6.24
C TYR A 63 -9.17 0.22 5.41
N LEU A 64 -9.05 0.30 4.10
CA LEU A 64 -9.50 -0.74 3.15
C LEU A 64 -8.35 -1.54 2.57
N GLY A 65 -7.17 -0.96 2.52
CA GLY A 65 -6.00 -1.61 1.96
C GLY A 65 -4.81 -0.67 1.80
N THR A 66 -3.74 -1.20 1.21
CA THR A 66 -2.51 -0.46 0.90
C THR A 66 -2.23 -0.55 -0.59
N VAL A 67 -1.90 0.58 -1.21
CA VAL A 67 -1.44 0.63 -2.60
C VAL A 67 -0.06 1.27 -2.63
N SER A 68 0.82 0.74 -3.49
CA SER A 68 2.24 1.09 -3.44
C SER A 68 2.86 1.20 -4.83
N ILE A 69 3.89 2.04 -4.92
CA ILE A 69 4.90 1.98 -5.97
C ILE A 69 6.21 1.67 -5.28
N LYS A 70 6.86 0.59 -5.70
CA LYS A 70 8.12 0.12 -5.12
C LYS A 70 9.21 0.13 -6.19
N ASN A 71 10.45 0.01 -5.75
CA ASN A 71 11.60 -0.08 -6.65
C ASN A 71 11.62 1.04 -7.69
N ILE A 72 11.37 2.26 -7.23
CA ILE A 72 11.31 3.44 -8.10
C ILE A 72 12.70 3.72 -8.66
N ASP A 73 12.80 3.75 -9.99
CA ASP A 73 14.02 4.16 -10.70
C ASP A 73 13.71 5.47 -11.40
N ARG A 74 14.26 6.55 -10.86
CA ARG A 74 13.97 7.90 -11.38
C ARG A 74 14.63 8.20 -12.71
N GLU A 75 15.75 7.56 -13.01
CA GLU A 75 16.41 7.69 -14.32
C GLU A 75 15.60 7.01 -15.40
N ALA A 76 15.17 5.78 -15.16
CA ALA A 76 14.35 5.02 -16.11
C ALA A 76 12.88 5.47 -16.09
N ARG A 77 12.47 6.24 -15.09
CA ARG A 77 11.10 6.72 -14.88
C ARG A 77 10.10 5.56 -14.76
N ASN A 78 10.47 4.55 -13.99
CA ASN A 78 9.58 3.41 -13.75
C ASN A 78 9.55 3.04 -12.28
N GLY A 79 8.60 2.19 -11.96
CA GLY A 79 8.43 1.65 -10.62
C GLY A 79 7.55 0.42 -10.68
N GLU A 80 7.45 -0.29 -9.57
CA GLU A 80 6.69 -1.52 -9.46
C GLU A 80 5.41 -1.28 -8.66
N TYR A 81 4.27 -1.51 -9.29
CA TYR A 81 2.95 -1.37 -8.67
C TYR A 81 2.65 -2.57 -7.78
N ALA A 82 2.05 -2.31 -6.63
CA ALA A 82 1.55 -3.36 -5.76
C ALA A 82 0.31 -2.88 -5.02
N ILE A 83 -0.61 -3.79 -4.73
CA ILE A 83 -1.83 -3.50 -3.99
C ILE A 83 -2.16 -4.65 -3.06
N SER A 84 -2.67 -4.31 -1.87
CA SER A 84 -3.18 -5.28 -0.91
C SER A 84 -4.47 -4.72 -0.32
N LEU A 85 -5.60 -5.36 -0.59
CA LEU A 85 -6.91 -4.96 -0.08
C LEU A 85 -7.42 -5.99 0.93
N ARG A 86 -8.08 -5.50 1.96
CA ARG A 86 -8.80 -6.39 2.88
C ARG A 86 -9.88 -7.15 2.11
N LYS A 87 -10.16 -8.39 2.53
CA LYS A 87 -11.13 -9.24 1.85
C LYS A 87 -12.51 -8.60 1.76
N GLU A 88 -12.92 -7.87 2.79
CA GLU A 88 -14.19 -7.15 2.84
C GLU A 88 -14.27 -6.03 1.78
N SER A 89 -13.13 -5.58 1.28
CA SER A 89 -13.08 -4.52 0.27
C SER A 89 -13.11 -5.05 -1.17
N HIS A 90 -13.00 -6.36 -1.35
CA HIS A 90 -13.04 -6.95 -2.69
C HIS A 90 -14.44 -6.77 -3.30
N GLY A 91 -14.48 -6.38 -4.58
CA GLY A 91 -15.74 -6.15 -5.27
C GLY A 91 -16.41 -4.81 -4.99
N THR A 92 -15.75 -3.92 -4.21
CA THR A 92 -16.33 -2.61 -3.86
C THR A 92 -15.90 -1.47 -4.79
N GLY A 93 -15.03 -1.74 -5.77
CA GLY A 93 -14.42 -0.70 -6.59
C GLY A 93 -13.17 -0.09 -5.99
N ALA A 94 -12.75 -0.54 -4.79
CA ALA A 94 -11.56 -0.01 -4.12
C ALA A 94 -10.29 -0.24 -4.94
N ALA A 95 -10.16 -1.40 -5.59
CA ALA A 95 -8.98 -1.70 -6.42
C ALA A 95 -8.85 -0.73 -7.58
N LEU A 96 -9.94 -0.44 -8.28
CA LEU A 96 -9.94 0.49 -9.40
C LEU A 96 -9.62 1.91 -8.93
N PHE A 97 -10.24 2.33 -7.84
CA PHE A 97 -9.97 3.64 -7.25
C PHE A 97 -8.50 3.78 -6.85
N ALA A 98 -7.95 2.79 -6.16
CA ALA A 98 -6.57 2.80 -5.70
C ALA A 98 -5.59 2.81 -6.87
N THR A 99 -5.84 2.01 -7.90
CA THR A 99 -5.01 1.95 -9.09
C THR A 99 -4.96 3.31 -9.81
N ARG A 100 -6.10 3.92 -10.02
CA ARG A 100 -6.17 5.26 -10.64
C ARG A 100 -5.44 6.31 -9.80
N GLY A 101 -5.66 6.29 -8.48
CA GLY A 101 -5.04 7.25 -7.58
C GLY A 101 -3.53 7.16 -7.54
N ILE A 102 -2.99 5.93 -7.44
CA ILE A 102 -1.54 5.74 -7.39
C ILE A 102 -0.87 6.06 -8.73
N LEU A 103 -1.55 5.81 -9.85
CA LEU A 103 -1.01 6.16 -11.16
C LEU A 103 -0.94 7.69 -11.32
N GLU A 104 -1.92 8.43 -10.84
CA GLU A 104 -1.85 9.89 -10.84
C GLU A 104 -0.66 10.38 -10.02
N ILE A 105 -0.43 9.82 -8.85
CA ILE A 105 0.71 10.15 -8.01
C ILE A 105 2.01 9.84 -8.74
N ALA A 106 2.09 8.68 -9.38
CA ALA A 106 3.28 8.26 -10.12
C ALA A 106 3.63 9.26 -11.23
N PHE A 107 2.63 9.68 -12.01
CA PHE A 107 2.89 10.58 -13.13
C PHE A 107 3.13 12.03 -12.69
N ARG A 108 2.36 12.54 -11.72
CA ARG A 108 2.45 13.93 -11.27
C ARG A 108 3.62 14.17 -10.32
N ASP A 109 3.69 13.35 -9.27
CA ASP A 109 4.58 13.63 -8.14
C ASP A 109 5.93 12.96 -8.28
N LEU A 110 5.97 11.79 -8.94
CA LEU A 110 7.18 10.98 -9.07
C LEU A 110 7.80 11.07 -10.46
N GLY A 111 7.11 11.64 -11.44
CA GLY A 111 7.60 11.77 -12.81
C GLY A 111 7.80 10.46 -13.54
N LEU A 112 7.06 9.42 -13.16
CA LEU A 112 7.15 8.09 -13.79
C LEU A 112 6.31 8.03 -15.06
N GLU A 113 6.63 7.09 -15.92
CA GLU A 113 5.92 6.85 -17.17
C GLU A 113 5.33 5.44 -17.26
#